data_0242151dfe4086db33b7f81f64de1a47
#
_entry.id   0242151dfe4086db33b7f81f64de1a47
#
_cell.length_a   1.000
_cell.length_b   1.000
_cell.length_c   1.000
_cell.angle_alpha   90.00
_cell.angle_beta   90.00
_cell.angle_gamma   90.00
#
_symmetry.space_group_name_H-M   'P 1'
#
loop_
_entity.id
_entity.type
_entity.pdbx_description
1 polymer ?
#
loop_
_entity_poly.entity_id
_entity_poly.type
_entity_poly.pdbx_seq_one_letter_code
_entity_poly.pdbx_strand_id
1 'polypeptide(L)'
;MTVKNKLGLVTRVGATAALAVGLGIAIVPSASAATPVVTVTPATGLSNGAAVTITATGLTPGTVYHVGQCAFVDGGQYGCNKSTALDVTANSAGSVSTKITVNQSFQAVVGSATTPWGTVDCKVTACQVGLGSDTGEGGGQAITFS
;
A
#
# COMPACT_ATOMS: atom_id res chain seq x y z
N MET A 1 13.02 -66.36 -6.42
CA MET A 1 12.91 -65.76 -6.42
C MET A 1 12.62 -64.87 -5.96
N THR A 2 12.57 -64.87 -5.85
CA THR A 2 12.33 -64.10 -5.48
C THR A 2 12.25 -63.02 -5.11
N VAL A 3 12.32 -63.08 -4.97
CA VAL A 3 12.36 -62.13 -4.63
C VAL A 3 12.13 -61.16 -4.57
N LYS A 4 12.07 -61.35 -4.55
CA LYS A 4 11.98 -60.49 -4.45
C LYS A 4 11.68 -59.56 -4.19
N ASN A 5 11.52 -59.82 -4.15
CA ASN A 5 11.28 -59.00 -3.83
C ASN A 5 11.30 -58.07 -3.35
N LYS A 6 11.38 -58.32 -3.18
CA LYS A 6 11.51 -57.55 -2.65
C LYS A 6 11.60 -56.43 -2.73
N LEU A 7 11.52 -56.29 -3.04
CA LEU A 7 11.63 -55.19 -3.07
C LEU A 7 11.05 -54.35 -2.96
N GLY A 8 10.87 -54.65 -2.94
CA GLY A 8 10.44 -53.81 -2.82
C GLY A 8 10.37 -53.06 -2.11
N LEU A 9 10.43 -53.29 -2.00
CA LEU A 9 10.42 -52.57 -1.36
C LEU A 9 10.67 -51.54 -1.14
N VAL A 10 10.87 -51.71 -1.20
CA VAL A 10 11.28 -50.81 -0.95
C VAL A 10 11.03 -49.80 -1.16
N THR A 11 10.78 -49.80 -1.55
CA THR A 11 10.65 -48.81 -1.78
C THR A 11 10.09 -48.00 -1.16
N ARG A 12 9.97 -48.25 -0.70
CA ARG A 12 9.54 -47.53 -0.01
C ARG A 12 9.97 -46.49 0.37
N VAL A 13 10.21 -46.50 0.22
CA VAL A 13 10.67 -45.63 0.53
C VAL A 13 10.62 -44.65 0.28
N GLY A 14 10.48 -44.69 0.11
CA GLY A 14 10.66 -43.74 -0.15
C GLY A 14 10.08 -42.92 0.04
N ALA A 15 9.70 -43.13 0.01
CA ALA A 15 9.38 -42.37 0.11
C ALA A 15 9.13 -41.49 0.65
N THR A 16 9.02 -41.62 0.83
CA THR A 16 8.95 -40.83 1.24
C THR A 16 9.01 -39.80 1.48
N ALA A 17 9.12 -39.97 1.52
CA ALA A 17 9.40 -39.07 1.66
C ALA A 17 9.15 -38.16 1.62
N ALA A 18 9.05 -38.24 1.55
CA ALA A 18 9.13 -37.40 1.42
C ALA A 18 8.72 -36.55 1.60
N LEU A 19 8.49 -36.66 1.80
CA LEU A 19 8.31 -35.87 1.85
C LEU A 19 8.16 -35.02 2.10
N ALA A 20 8.21 -35.31 2.26
CA ALA A 20 8.33 -34.59 2.40
C ALA A 20 8.23 -33.76 2.61
N VAL A 21 8.22 -33.89 2.72
CA VAL A 21 8.38 -33.15 2.81
C VAL A 21 8.25 -32.31 2.73
N GLY A 22 8.24 -32.30 2.70
CA GLY A 22 8.39 -31.48 2.44
C GLY A 22 7.97 -30.74 2.66
N LEU A 23 7.73 -30.71 2.89
CA LEU A 23 7.47 -29.90 2.99
C LEU A 23 7.29 -28.98 3.18
N GLY A 24 7.29 -28.99 3.32
CA GLY A 24 7.33 -28.14 3.38
C GLY A 24 7.08 -27.31 3.69
N ILE A 25 7.07 -27.16 3.80
CA ILE A 25 6.99 -26.35 4.03
C ILE A 25 6.79 -25.49 3.91
N ALA A 26 6.67 -25.49 3.77
CA ALA A 26 6.53 -24.63 3.62
C ALA A 26 6.27 -23.83 3.76
N ILE A 27 6.19 -23.70 3.86
CA ILE A 27 5.96 -23.02 3.99
C ILE A 27 5.75 -22.08 4.02
N VAL A 28 5.58 -21.94 3.96
CA VAL A 28 5.33 -21.21 4.12
C VAL A 28 5.19 -20.22 4.12
N PRO A 29 5.18 -19.96 4.18
CA PRO A 29 4.89 -19.04 4.29
C PRO A 29 4.47 -18.22 4.01
N SER A 30 4.15 -18.59 3.64
CA SER A 30 3.61 -17.80 3.38
C SER A 30 3.54 -16.62 3.96
N ALA A 31 4.06 -16.32 4.25
CA ALA A 31 4.20 -15.02 4.83
C ALA A 31 4.23 -13.94 3.77
N SER A 32 3.47 -14.14 2.75
CA SER A 32 3.35 -13.09 1.78
C SER A 32 2.81 -11.85 2.48
N ALA A 33 3.44 -10.72 2.26
CA ALA A 33 2.96 -9.45 2.76
C ALA A 33 1.59 -9.16 2.15
N ALA A 34 0.66 -8.69 2.95
CA ALA A 34 -0.62 -8.26 2.44
C ALA A 34 -0.43 -7.04 1.56
N THR A 35 -1.19 -6.97 0.48
CA THR A 35 -1.17 -5.78 -0.37
C THR A 35 -1.92 -4.66 0.35
N PRO A 36 -1.33 -3.48 0.46
CA PRO A 36 -2.03 -2.36 1.09
C PRO A 36 -3.32 -2.02 0.36
N VAL A 37 -4.39 -1.82 1.12
CA VAL A 37 -5.68 -1.39 0.60
C VAL A 37 -5.99 -0.04 1.23
N VAL A 38 -6.21 0.96 0.40
CA VAL A 38 -6.46 2.32 0.85
C VAL A 38 -7.85 2.75 0.42
N THR A 39 -8.62 3.29 1.36
CA THR A 39 -9.97 3.78 1.12
C THR A 39 -10.08 5.21 1.62
N VAL A 40 -10.69 6.07 0.82
CA VAL A 40 -10.91 7.47 1.16
C VAL A 40 -12.42 7.73 1.15
N THR A 41 -12.95 8.32 2.23
CA THR A 41 -14.39 8.55 2.36
C THR A 41 -14.65 9.95 2.94
N PRO A 42 -15.46 10.76 2.28
CA PRO A 42 -15.97 10.61 0.92
C PRO A 42 -14.86 10.85 -0.11
N ALA A 43 -15.03 10.28 -1.30
CA ALA A 43 -14.03 10.41 -2.37
C ALA A 43 -14.53 11.25 -3.53
N THR A 44 -15.81 11.52 -3.62
CA THR A 44 -16.41 12.22 -4.75
C THR A 44 -17.29 13.35 -4.26
N GLY A 45 -17.55 14.31 -5.16
CA GLY A 45 -18.42 15.43 -4.86
C GLY A 45 -17.86 16.34 -3.76
N LEU A 46 -16.55 16.42 -3.66
CA LEU A 46 -15.91 17.16 -2.58
C LEU A 46 -15.96 18.66 -2.85
N SER A 47 -15.95 19.43 -1.77
CA SER A 47 -15.81 20.87 -1.83
C SER A 47 -14.41 21.26 -1.35
N ASN A 48 -13.97 22.45 -1.71
CA ASN A 48 -12.68 22.95 -1.28
C ASN A 48 -12.62 23.01 0.26
N GLY A 49 -11.57 22.43 0.82
CA GLY A 49 -11.41 22.40 2.28
C GLY A 49 -12.16 21.26 2.96
N ALA A 50 -12.71 20.32 2.20
CA ALA A 50 -13.42 19.18 2.76
C ALA A 50 -12.49 18.29 3.57
N ALA A 51 -13.04 17.69 4.63
CA ALA A 51 -12.33 16.69 5.41
C ALA A 51 -12.71 15.31 4.88
N VAL A 52 -11.71 14.49 4.61
CA VAL A 52 -11.93 13.11 4.20
C VAL A 52 -11.23 12.18 5.19
N THR A 53 -11.79 10.99 5.37
CA THR A 53 -11.16 9.96 6.19
C THR A 53 -10.41 9.02 5.27
N ILE A 54 -9.13 8.78 5.57
CA ILE A 54 -8.35 7.77 4.88
C ILE A 54 -8.16 6.60 5.83
N THR A 55 -8.48 5.41 5.35
CA THR A 55 -8.22 4.17 6.07
C THR A 55 -7.36 3.28 5.20
N ALA A 56 -6.46 2.54 5.82
CA ALA A 56 -5.58 1.63 5.10
C ALA A 56 -5.33 0.39 5.93
N THR A 57 -5.21 -0.74 5.24
CA THR A 57 -4.89 -2.03 5.85
C THR A 57 -3.78 -2.70 5.05
N GLY A 58 -3.23 -3.78 5.58
CA GLY A 58 -2.15 -4.50 4.90
C GLY A 58 -0.82 -3.78 4.99
N LEU A 59 -0.67 -2.88 5.95
CA LEU A 59 0.54 -2.10 6.14
C LEU A 59 1.49 -2.81 7.10
N THR A 60 2.75 -2.39 7.10
CA THR A 60 3.72 -2.91 8.05
C THR A 60 3.50 -2.23 9.41
N PRO A 61 3.18 -3.01 10.46
CA PRO A 61 2.97 -2.44 11.78
C PRO A 61 4.17 -1.63 12.26
N GLY A 62 3.90 -0.51 12.92
CA GLY A 62 4.94 0.34 13.49
C GLY A 62 5.64 1.25 12.49
N THR A 63 5.32 1.15 11.22
CA THR A 63 5.93 1.98 10.18
C THR A 63 5.20 3.31 10.09
N VAL A 64 5.95 4.38 9.87
CA VAL A 64 5.39 5.72 9.66
C VAL A 64 5.02 5.86 8.18
N TYR A 65 3.82 6.34 7.94
CA TYR A 65 3.31 6.61 6.60
C TYR A 65 3.01 8.10 6.45
N HIS A 66 3.42 8.65 5.32
CA HIS A 66 3.14 10.03 4.95
C HIS A 66 1.81 10.06 4.21
N VAL A 67 0.85 10.80 4.74
CA VAL A 67 -0.50 10.89 4.17
C VAL A 67 -0.64 12.25 3.50
N GLY A 68 -1.15 12.26 2.28
CA GLY A 68 -1.29 13.52 1.57
C GLY A 68 -2.23 13.46 0.38
N GLN A 69 -2.62 14.65 -0.05
CA GLN A 69 -3.33 14.89 -1.30
C GLN A 69 -2.29 15.17 -2.38
N CYS A 70 -2.33 14.43 -3.46
CA CYS A 70 -1.33 14.53 -4.51
C CYS A 70 -1.96 14.40 -5.89
N ALA A 71 -1.19 14.80 -6.90
CA ALA A 71 -1.55 14.61 -8.30
C ALA A 71 -0.30 14.23 -9.07
N PHE A 72 -0.46 13.50 -10.17
CA PHE A 72 0.64 13.33 -11.11
C PHE A 72 0.83 14.64 -11.89
N VAL A 73 2.03 15.16 -11.82
CA VAL A 73 2.39 16.38 -12.55
C VAL A 73 3.43 16.03 -13.61
N ASP A 74 3.93 17.00 -14.30
CA ASP A 74 4.88 16.80 -15.39
C ASP A 74 6.06 15.91 -14.98
N GLY A 75 6.48 15.05 -15.89
CA GLY A 75 7.60 14.16 -15.68
C GLY A 75 7.27 12.93 -14.85
N GLY A 76 5.99 12.67 -14.60
CA GLY A 76 5.57 11.49 -13.83
C GLY A 76 5.83 11.63 -12.34
N GLN A 77 6.06 12.83 -11.85
CA GLN A 77 6.27 13.09 -10.44
C GLN A 77 4.94 13.27 -9.72
N TYR A 78 4.95 12.97 -8.43
CA TYR A 78 3.83 13.33 -7.57
C TYR A 78 4.03 14.74 -7.05
N GLY A 79 3.07 15.62 -7.35
CA GLY A 79 2.99 16.93 -6.74
C GLY A 79 2.00 16.88 -5.60
N CYS A 80 2.46 17.11 -4.39
CA CYS A 80 1.65 16.91 -3.19
C CYS A 80 1.39 18.20 -2.44
N ASN A 81 0.26 18.23 -1.75
CA ASN A 81 -0.16 19.37 -0.92
C ASN A 81 0.52 19.26 0.45
N LYS A 82 1.64 19.94 0.62
CA LYS A 82 2.39 19.86 1.86
C LYS A 82 1.64 20.48 3.04
N SER A 83 0.80 21.46 2.77
CA SER A 83 0.13 22.20 3.86
C SER A 83 -0.86 21.35 4.64
N THR A 84 -1.38 20.28 4.04
CA THR A 84 -2.34 19.38 4.68
C THR A 84 -1.79 17.98 4.91
N ALA A 85 -0.56 17.73 4.49
CA ALA A 85 0.09 16.43 4.68
C ALA A 85 0.35 16.18 6.16
N LEU A 86 0.30 14.90 6.53
CA LEU A 86 0.60 14.51 7.90
C LEU A 86 1.20 13.11 7.93
N ASP A 87 1.84 12.78 9.04
CA ASP A 87 2.42 11.47 9.25
C ASP A 87 1.57 10.68 10.22
N VAL A 88 1.49 9.38 9.99
CA VAL A 88 0.73 8.48 10.86
C VAL A 88 1.44 7.15 10.94
N THR A 89 1.43 6.54 12.12
CA THR A 89 2.08 5.25 12.33
C THR A 89 1.04 4.14 12.26
N ALA A 90 1.35 3.09 11.50
CA ALA A 90 0.47 1.94 11.41
C ALA A 90 0.45 1.23 12.77
N ASN A 91 -0.76 0.81 13.18
CA ASN A 91 -0.92 0.13 14.45
C ASN A 91 -0.43 -1.33 14.37
N SER A 92 -0.58 -2.08 15.46
CA SER A 92 -0.09 -3.46 15.53
C SER A 92 -0.80 -4.40 14.54
N ALA A 93 -1.96 -4.01 14.05
CA ALA A 93 -2.70 -4.78 13.04
C ALA A 93 -2.33 -4.36 11.61
N GLY A 94 -1.41 -3.42 11.44
CA GLY A 94 -1.04 -2.93 10.10
C GLY A 94 -2.09 -2.03 9.50
N SER A 95 -2.79 -1.28 10.31
CA SER A 95 -3.87 -0.40 9.87
C SER A 95 -3.64 1.04 10.26
N VAL A 96 -4.22 1.94 9.46
CA VAL A 96 -4.22 3.38 9.70
C VAL A 96 -5.64 3.89 9.49
N SER A 97 -6.06 4.84 10.32
CA SER A 97 -7.29 5.59 10.12
C SER A 97 -7.04 7.02 10.58
N THR A 98 -7.20 7.98 9.67
CA THR A 98 -7.00 9.38 10.00
C THR A 98 -7.80 10.27 9.06
N LYS A 99 -7.89 11.56 9.39
CA LYS A 99 -8.57 12.53 8.55
C LYS A 99 -7.55 13.50 7.97
N ILE A 100 -7.83 13.96 6.77
CA ILE A 100 -6.99 14.94 6.11
C ILE A 100 -7.93 15.94 5.41
N THR A 101 -7.52 17.21 5.37
CA THR A 101 -8.21 18.24 4.62
C THR A 101 -7.73 18.19 3.17
N VAL A 102 -8.67 18.26 2.23
CA VAL A 102 -8.33 18.30 0.80
C VAL A 102 -8.78 19.62 0.21
N ASN A 103 -8.00 20.13 -0.72
CA ASN A 103 -8.25 21.39 -1.37
C ASN A 103 -8.47 21.16 -2.86
N GLN A 104 -9.42 21.89 -3.44
CA GLN A 104 -9.65 21.84 -4.88
C GLN A 104 -8.42 22.29 -5.65
N SER A 105 -7.72 23.28 -5.11
CA SER A 105 -6.50 23.81 -5.70
C SER A 105 -5.45 23.99 -4.60
N PHE A 106 -4.21 23.64 -4.90
CA PHE A 106 -3.15 23.75 -3.89
C PHE A 106 -1.79 23.98 -4.57
N GLN A 107 -0.85 24.54 -3.79
CA GLN A 107 0.53 24.66 -4.20
C GLN A 107 1.21 23.31 -4.00
N ALA A 108 1.64 22.71 -5.11
CA ALA A 108 2.24 21.38 -5.08
C ALA A 108 3.74 21.48 -4.84
N VAL A 109 4.26 20.49 -4.11
CA VAL A 109 5.70 20.29 -3.96
C VAL A 109 6.03 18.90 -4.47
N VAL A 110 7.24 18.76 -5.02
CA VAL A 110 7.70 17.48 -5.59
C VAL A 110 8.98 17.02 -4.90
N GLY A 111 9.15 15.72 -4.82
CA GLY A 111 10.36 15.09 -4.28
C GLY A 111 10.47 15.19 -2.78
N SER A 112 11.46 14.48 -2.23
CA SER A 112 11.71 14.46 -0.79
C SER A 112 12.18 15.82 -0.26
N ALA A 113 12.77 16.63 -1.13
CA ALA A 113 13.19 17.99 -0.77
C ALA A 113 12.03 18.99 -0.77
N THR A 114 10.81 18.54 -1.10
CA THR A 114 9.60 19.37 -1.19
C THR A 114 9.81 20.63 -2.01
N THR A 115 10.34 20.44 -3.21
CA THR A 115 10.61 21.53 -4.14
C THR A 115 9.29 22.08 -4.68
N PRO A 116 9.05 23.40 -4.64
CA PRO A 116 7.82 23.96 -5.20
C PRO A 116 7.71 23.63 -6.69
N TRP A 117 6.53 23.18 -7.10
CA TRP A 117 6.26 22.85 -8.50
C TRP A 117 5.33 23.87 -9.15
N GLY A 118 4.30 24.27 -8.44
CA GLY A 118 3.29 25.18 -8.94
C GLY A 118 1.91 24.79 -8.43
N THR A 119 0.87 25.40 -9.01
CA THR A 119 -0.51 25.16 -8.58
C THR A 119 -1.09 23.96 -9.30
N VAL A 120 -1.73 23.07 -8.54
CA VAL A 120 -2.53 21.98 -9.06
C VAL A 120 -3.99 22.30 -8.82
N ASP A 121 -4.82 22.14 -9.86
CA ASP A 121 -6.27 22.28 -9.78
C ASP A 121 -6.89 20.89 -10.00
N CYS A 122 -7.50 20.35 -8.97
CA CYS A 122 -8.05 19.00 -8.99
C CYS A 122 -9.32 18.86 -9.86
N LYS A 123 -9.85 19.97 -10.39
CA LYS A 123 -10.92 19.90 -11.37
C LYS A 123 -10.38 19.78 -12.80
N VAL A 124 -9.08 19.99 -12.97
CA VAL A 124 -8.41 19.88 -14.27
C VAL A 124 -7.47 18.68 -14.28
N THR A 125 -6.73 18.49 -13.20
CA THR A 125 -5.76 17.40 -13.05
C THR A 125 -6.32 16.35 -12.09
N ALA A 126 -6.15 15.07 -12.40
CA ALA A 126 -6.61 14.01 -11.52
C ALA A 126 -5.83 14.06 -10.21
N CYS A 127 -6.56 14.12 -9.10
CA CYS A 127 -5.99 14.13 -7.76
C CYS A 127 -6.36 12.86 -7.01
N GLN A 128 -5.56 12.56 -6.01
CA GLN A 128 -5.80 11.42 -5.13
C GLN A 128 -5.38 11.76 -3.72
N VAL A 129 -5.90 10.99 -2.77
CA VAL A 129 -5.40 10.98 -1.39
C VAL A 129 -4.79 9.61 -1.18
N GLY A 130 -3.61 9.60 -0.60
CA GLY A 130 -2.89 8.36 -0.38
C GLY A 130 -1.93 8.45 0.77
N LEU A 131 -1.26 7.33 0.99
CA LEU A 131 -0.19 7.26 1.96
C LEU A 131 0.95 6.43 1.40
N GLY A 132 2.14 6.69 1.91
CA GLY A 132 3.33 5.97 1.51
C GLY A 132 4.40 6.05 2.56
N SER A 133 5.22 5.02 2.64
CA SER A 133 6.37 4.97 3.52
C SER A 133 7.64 5.27 2.73
N ASP A 134 8.73 5.51 3.47
CA ASP A 134 10.05 5.73 2.85
C ASP A 134 10.55 4.50 2.10
N THR A 135 10.00 3.32 2.40
CA THR A 135 10.36 2.08 1.70
C THR A 135 9.56 1.87 0.42
N GLY A 136 8.62 2.76 0.11
CA GLY A 136 7.82 2.67 -1.11
C GLY A 136 6.51 1.91 -0.95
N GLU A 137 6.19 1.44 0.25
CA GLU A 137 4.93 0.77 0.52
C GLU A 137 3.81 1.81 0.65
N GLY A 138 2.68 1.55 0.03
CA GLY A 138 1.56 2.47 0.16
C GLY A 138 0.53 2.29 -0.94
N GLY A 139 -0.33 3.27 -1.05
CA GLY A 139 -1.38 3.29 -2.06
C GLY A 139 -2.22 4.54 -1.93
N GLY A 140 -3.22 4.66 -2.78
CA GLY A 140 -4.11 5.82 -2.76
C GLY A 140 -5.40 5.55 -3.48
N GLN A 141 -6.30 6.51 -3.37
CA GLN A 141 -7.60 6.48 -4.04
C GLN A 141 -7.86 7.84 -4.66
N ALA A 142 -8.38 7.81 -5.89
CA ALA A 142 -8.74 9.02 -6.61
C ALA A 142 -9.86 9.76 -5.89
N ILE A 143 -9.80 11.09 -5.95
CA ILE A 143 -10.83 11.95 -5.40
C ILE A 143 -11.29 12.92 -6.48
N THR A 144 -12.55 13.37 -6.38
CA THR A 144 -13.09 14.35 -7.32
C THR A 144 -13.84 15.44 -6.57
N PHE A 145 -13.76 16.65 -7.12
CA PHE A 145 -14.43 17.82 -6.58
C PHE A 145 -15.66 18.17 -7.43
N SER A 146 -16.71 18.62 -6.79
CA SER A 146 -17.93 19.05 -7.50
C SER A 146 -17.83 20.45 -8.05
#